data_1646d247e8e4b20d87ec987a1fc04c48
#
_entry.id   1646d247e8e4b20d87ec987a1fc04c48
#
_cell.length_a   1.000
_cell.length_b   1.000
_cell.length_c   1.000
_cell.angle_alpha   90.00
_cell.angle_beta   90.00
_cell.angle_gamma   90.00
#
_symmetry.space_group_name_H-M   'P 1'
#
loop_
_entity.id
_entity.type
_entity.pdbx_description
1 polymer ?
#
loop_
_entity_poly.entity_id
_entity_poly.type
_entity_poly.pdbx_seq_one_letter_code
_entity_poly.pdbx_strand_id
1 'polypeptide(L)'
;MRKKKTMHKHRHRSKGTTVPLTFVIFAAAIFVFFTALQLYHAAFVDFPSDVAIHQQFNDLGNALSTKTTGAILMVPHEGTVEFEETLPQKIGGHNYRLDFNASLEELQLYSFKGYSYNYTLSGTSAEVNVSVGTITAYGGTSKAKIKLERLI
;
A
#
# COMPACT_ATOMS: atom_id res chain seq x y z
N MET A 1 73.07 36.08 -50.99
CA MET A 1 72.54 35.75 -49.64
C MET A 1 71.02 35.73 -49.63
N ARG A 2 70.38 34.51 -49.56
CA ARG A 2 68.91 34.36 -49.52
C ARG A 2 68.48 34.14 -48.07
N LYS A 3 67.71 35.05 -47.42
CA LYS A 3 67.15 34.91 -46.09
C LYS A 3 65.96 33.95 -46.18
N LYS A 4 66.03 32.80 -45.50
CA LYS A 4 64.89 31.87 -45.26
C LYS A 4 63.94 32.50 -44.26
N LYS A 5 62.71 32.77 -44.71
CA LYS A 5 61.62 33.25 -43.86
C LYS A 5 60.98 32.01 -43.21
N THR A 6 61.21 31.83 -41.91
CA THR A 6 60.58 30.79 -41.08
C THR A 6 59.13 31.18 -40.84
N MET A 7 58.20 30.43 -41.42
CA MET A 7 56.77 30.50 -41.16
C MET A 7 56.46 29.91 -39.79
N HIS A 8 56.18 30.70 -38.80
CA HIS A 8 55.62 30.27 -37.55
C HIS A 8 54.15 29.83 -37.76
N LYS A 9 53.88 28.54 -37.75
CA LYS A 9 52.55 27.91 -37.79
C LYS A 9 51.90 28.06 -36.42
N HIS A 10 51.07 29.10 -36.24
CA HIS A 10 50.22 29.24 -35.06
C HIS A 10 49.28 28.05 -34.98
N ARG A 11 49.58 27.10 -34.08
CA ARG A 11 48.64 26.06 -33.66
C ARG A 11 47.56 26.74 -32.84
N HIS A 12 46.41 27.04 -33.46
CA HIS A 12 45.18 27.34 -32.73
C HIS A 12 44.80 26.09 -31.93
N ARG A 13 45.17 26.04 -30.64
CA ARG A 13 44.62 25.12 -29.69
C ARG A 13 43.14 25.48 -29.52
N SER A 14 42.23 24.65 -30.04
CA SER A 14 40.79 24.76 -29.79
C SER A 14 40.51 24.44 -28.33
N LYS A 15 40.65 25.42 -27.45
CA LYS A 15 40.33 25.33 -26.01
C LYS A 15 38.84 25.46 -25.71
N GLY A 16 37.96 25.60 -26.73
CA GLY A 16 36.58 25.99 -26.56
C GLY A 16 35.54 24.85 -26.45
N THR A 17 35.93 23.60 -26.79
CA THR A 17 34.93 22.50 -26.91
C THR A 17 34.92 21.51 -25.75
N THR A 18 35.94 21.50 -24.90
CA THR A 18 36.06 20.54 -23.80
C THR A 18 35.13 20.84 -22.63
N VAL A 19 34.91 22.08 -22.27
CA VAL A 19 34.07 22.49 -21.13
C VAL A 19 32.59 22.17 -21.35
N PRO A 20 31.98 22.49 -22.51
CA PRO A 20 30.58 22.09 -22.78
C PRO A 20 30.38 20.59 -22.79
N LEU A 21 31.31 19.82 -23.38
CA LEU A 21 31.21 18.37 -23.42
C LEU A 21 31.27 17.75 -22.01
N THR A 22 32.18 18.21 -21.16
CA THR A 22 32.30 17.74 -19.78
C THR A 22 31.02 18.01 -18.99
N PHE A 23 30.39 19.19 -19.19
CA PHE A 23 29.13 19.53 -18.54
C PHE A 23 27.99 18.59 -18.98
N VAL A 24 27.89 18.29 -20.28
CA VAL A 24 26.87 17.34 -20.79
C VAL A 24 27.05 15.93 -20.24
N ILE A 25 28.30 15.45 -20.19
CA ILE A 25 28.59 14.13 -19.61
C ILE A 25 28.24 14.11 -18.13
N PHE A 26 28.59 15.15 -17.39
CA PHE A 26 28.25 15.24 -15.95
C PHE A 26 26.73 15.30 -15.71
N ALA A 27 26.01 16.10 -16.49
CA ALA A 27 24.55 16.16 -16.42
C ALA A 27 23.90 14.80 -16.75
N ALA A 28 24.39 14.10 -17.77
CA ALA A 28 23.93 12.76 -18.11
C ALA A 28 24.19 11.76 -16.97
N ALA A 29 25.37 11.81 -16.36
CA ALA A 29 25.72 10.95 -15.23
C ALA A 29 24.81 11.19 -14.01
N ILE A 30 24.52 12.46 -13.70
CA ILE A 30 23.57 12.82 -12.64
C ILE A 30 22.17 12.29 -12.95
N PHE A 31 21.69 12.43 -14.18
CA PHE A 31 20.38 11.93 -14.60
C PHE A 31 20.28 10.41 -14.45
N VAL A 32 21.29 9.66 -14.90
CA VAL A 32 21.36 8.20 -14.74
C VAL A 32 21.37 7.82 -13.26
N PHE A 33 22.13 8.53 -12.44
CA PHE A 33 22.18 8.27 -11.00
C PHE A 33 20.82 8.48 -10.32
N PHE A 34 20.12 9.58 -10.59
CA PHE A 34 18.79 9.82 -10.04
C PHE A 34 17.77 8.79 -10.53
N THR A 35 17.84 8.39 -11.80
CA THR A 35 16.96 7.33 -12.33
C THR A 35 17.21 6.01 -11.61
N ALA A 36 18.48 5.63 -11.40
CA ALA A 36 18.84 4.44 -10.66
C ALA A 36 18.35 4.48 -9.21
N LEU A 37 18.44 5.63 -8.53
CA LEU A 37 17.89 5.81 -7.17
C LEU A 37 16.37 5.62 -7.13
N GLN A 38 15.63 6.16 -8.10
CA GLN A 38 14.18 5.97 -8.17
C GLN A 38 13.80 4.51 -8.38
N LEU A 39 14.48 3.81 -9.29
CA LEU A 39 14.27 2.38 -9.51
C LEU A 39 14.61 1.55 -8.28
N TYR A 40 15.69 1.90 -7.59
CA TYR A 40 16.05 1.24 -6.33
C TYR A 40 14.95 1.43 -5.28
N HIS A 41 14.48 2.66 -5.09
CA HIS A 41 13.42 2.95 -4.12
C HIS A 41 12.14 2.18 -4.44
N ALA A 42 11.68 2.18 -5.70
CA ALA A 42 10.50 1.44 -6.12
C ALA A 42 10.65 -0.07 -5.87
N ALA A 43 11.82 -0.65 -6.19
CA ALA A 43 12.04 -2.09 -6.06
C ALA A 43 12.22 -2.57 -4.61
N PHE A 44 12.86 -1.78 -3.76
CA PHE A 44 13.26 -2.23 -2.41
C PHE A 44 12.41 -1.63 -1.28
N VAL A 45 11.66 -0.58 -1.53
CA VAL A 45 10.83 0.06 -0.51
C VAL A 45 9.35 -0.09 -0.86
N ASP A 46 8.94 0.35 -2.05
CA ASP A 46 7.51 0.38 -2.40
C ASP A 46 6.95 -1.02 -2.62
N PHE A 47 7.60 -1.84 -3.44
CA PHE A 47 7.10 -3.18 -3.76
C PHE A 47 6.97 -4.11 -2.54
N PRO A 48 7.98 -4.26 -1.65
CA PRO A 48 7.82 -5.07 -0.44
C PRO A 48 6.75 -4.52 0.51
N SER A 49 6.59 -3.19 0.59
CA SER A 49 5.54 -2.56 1.39
C SER A 49 4.16 -2.93 0.86
N ASP A 50 3.96 -2.89 -0.45
CA ASP A 50 2.68 -3.23 -1.05
C ASP A 50 2.32 -4.72 -0.86
N VAL A 51 3.29 -5.62 -1.03
CA VAL A 51 3.11 -7.05 -0.75
C VAL A 51 2.73 -7.28 0.72
N ALA A 52 3.41 -6.62 1.65
CA ALA A 52 3.09 -6.72 3.07
C ALA A 52 1.68 -6.20 3.39
N ILE A 53 1.26 -5.10 2.77
CA ILE A 53 -0.10 -4.58 2.91
C ILE A 53 -1.13 -5.61 2.44
N HIS A 54 -0.95 -6.16 1.24
CA HIS A 54 -1.86 -7.17 0.70
C HIS A 54 -1.98 -8.40 1.59
N GLN A 55 -0.86 -8.94 2.09
CA GLN A 55 -0.86 -10.10 2.98
C GLN A 55 -1.56 -9.80 4.30
N GLN A 56 -1.24 -8.68 4.95
CA GLN A 56 -1.86 -8.31 6.23
C GLN A 56 -3.37 -8.06 6.10
N PHE A 57 -3.83 -7.47 4.98
CA PHE A 57 -5.26 -7.33 4.72
C PHE A 57 -5.94 -8.69 4.53
N ASN A 58 -5.32 -9.60 3.77
CA ASN A 58 -5.85 -10.95 3.58
C ASN A 58 -5.93 -11.72 4.90
N ASP A 59 -4.90 -11.64 5.72
CA ASP A 59 -4.87 -12.31 7.02
C ASP A 59 -5.97 -11.76 7.95
N LEU A 60 -6.09 -10.43 8.04
CA LEU A 60 -7.12 -9.80 8.86
C LEU A 60 -8.53 -10.10 8.37
N GLY A 61 -8.76 -9.96 7.05
CA GLY A 61 -10.07 -10.22 6.45
C GLY A 61 -10.52 -11.66 6.61
N ASN A 62 -9.63 -12.61 6.36
CA ASN A 62 -9.90 -14.03 6.54
C ASN A 62 -10.14 -14.39 8.02
N ALA A 63 -9.34 -13.83 8.94
CA ALA A 63 -9.53 -14.06 10.37
C ALA A 63 -10.89 -13.54 10.86
N LEU A 64 -11.27 -12.33 10.48
CA LEU A 64 -12.56 -11.73 10.83
C LEU A 64 -13.72 -12.48 10.19
N SER A 65 -13.63 -12.84 8.90
CA SER A 65 -14.66 -13.60 8.20
C SER A 65 -14.89 -14.96 8.86
N THR A 66 -13.80 -15.69 9.17
CA THR A 66 -13.88 -17.00 9.83
C THR A 66 -14.50 -16.90 11.22
N LYS A 67 -14.10 -15.91 12.03
CA LYS A 67 -14.65 -15.69 13.36
C LYS A 67 -16.13 -15.31 13.31
N THR A 68 -16.50 -14.41 12.38
CA THR A 68 -17.90 -14.01 12.20
C THR A 68 -18.76 -15.19 11.78
N THR A 69 -18.31 -15.97 10.79
CA THR A 69 -19.02 -17.17 10.36
C THR A 69 -19.15 -18.19 11.50
N GLY A 70 -18.08 -18.42 12.27
CA GLY A 70 -18.14 -19.28 13.44
C GLY A 70 -19.11 -18.79 14.52
N ALA A 71 -19.15 -17.48 14.75
CA ALA A 71 -20.06 -16.88 15.73
C ALA A 71 -21.53 -16.95 15.28
N ILE A 72 -21.82 -16.86 13.97
CA ILE A 72 -23.17 -17.03 13.41
C ILE A 72 -23.77 -18.37 13.79
N LEU A 73 -22.96 -19.44 13.76
CA LEU A 73 -23.39 -20.78 14.13
C LEU A 73 -23.75 -20.90 15.64
N MET A 74 -23.28 -19.94 16.47
CA MET A 74 -23.55 -19.92 17.91
C MET A 74 -24.73 -19.01 18.27
N VAL A 75 -25.31 -18.28 17.31
CA VAL A 75 -26.43 -17.39 17.60
C VAL A 75 -27.66 -18.19 17.99
N PRO A 76 -28.21 -18.02 19.21
CA PRO A 76 -29.41 -18.73 19.63
C PRO A 76 -30.66 -18.27 18.85
N HIS A 77 -31.72 -19.08 18.88
CA HIS A 77 -32.97 -18.81 18.14
C HIS A 77 -33.63 -17.47 18.48
N GLU A 78 -33.46 -17.02 19.73
CA GLU A 78 -33.92 -15.72 20.20
C GLU A 78 -32.77 -15.08 20.99
N GLY A 79 -31.89 -14.37 20.30
CA GLY A 79 -30.80 -13.75 21.00
C GLY A 79 -29.76 -13.08 20.12
N THR A 80 -28.84 -12.45 20.81
CA THR A 80 -27.73 -11.71 20.21
C THR A 80 -26.41 -12.29 20.69
N VAL A 81 -25.46 -12.42 19.78
CA VAL A 81 -24.06 -12.71 20.11
C VAL A 81 -23.23 -11.45 19.78
N GLU A 82 -22.50 -11.00 20.76
CA GLU A 82 -21.53 -9.90 20.56
C GLU A 82 -20.14 -10.43 20.86
N PHE A 83 -19.19 -10.07 20.02
CA PHE A 83 -17.78 -10.31 20.30
C PHE A 83 -16.93 -9.12 19.90
N GLU A 84 -15.83 -8.97 20.60
CA GLU A 84 -14.83 -7.93 20.31
C GLU A 84 -13.58 -8.58 19.71
N GLU A 85 -13.10 -8.00 18.63
CA GLU A 85 -11.81 -8.36 18.02
C GLU A 85 -10.84 -7.21 18.12
N THR A 86 -9.63 -7.52 18.57
CA THR A 86 -8.55 -6.54 18.62
C THR A 86 -7.93 -6.39 17.25
N LEU A 87 -8.03 -5.22 16.68
CA LEU A 87 -7.51 -4.90 15.37
C LEU A 87 -6.06 -4.40 15.45
N PRO A 88 -5.21 -4.71 14.46
CA PRO A 88 -3.88 -4.13 14.38
C PRO A 88 -3.96 -2.61 14.24
N GLN A 89 -3.01 -1.90 14.84
CA GLN A 89 -2.99 -0.44 14.80
C GLN A 89 -2.81 0.10 13.39
N LYS A 90 -2.03 -0.59 12.57
CA LYS A 90 -1.71 -0.23 11.18
C LYS A 90 -1.55 -1.48 10.35
N ILE A 91 -1.81 -1.37 9.07
CA ILE A 91 -1.54 -2.38 8.06
C ILE A 91 -0.51 -1.82 7.09
N GLY A 92 0.65 -2.49 6.96
CA GLY A 92 1.77 -2.00 6.15
C GLY A 92 2.27 -0.61 6.56
N GLY A 93 2.16 -0.26 7.85
CA GLY A 93 2.52 1.06 8.37
C GLY A 93 1.48 2.16 8.12
N HIS A 94 0.37 1.87 7.45
CA HIS A 94 -0.69 2.83 7.12
C HIS A 94 -1.95 2.61 7.95
N ASN A 95 -2.69 3.68 8.15
CA ASN A 95 -4.03 3.60 8.72
C ASN A 95 -4.98 2.89 7.74
N TYR A 96 -6.04 2.30 8.27
CA TYR A 96 -7.05 1.62 7.47
C TYR A 96 -8.44 1.83 8.08
N ARG A 97 -9.48 1.49 7.31
CA ARG A 97 -10.87 1.53 7.71
C ARG A 97 -11.50 0.18 7.45
N LEU A 98 -12.31 -0.27 8.39
CA LEU A 98 -13.11 -1.47 8.31
C LEU A 98 -14.58 -1.06 8.29
N ASP A 99 -15.30 -1.47 7.26
CA ASP A 99 -16.73 -1.29 7.13
C ASP A 99 -17.41 -2.65 6.92
N PHE A 100 -18.65 -2.78 7.36
CA PHE A 100 -19.50 -3.89 7.04
C PHE A 100 -20.64 -3.42 6.13
N ASN A 101 -20.77 -4.05 4.98
CA ASN A 101 -21.89 -3.80 4.07
C ASN A 101 -22.96 -4.87 4.28
N ALA A 102 -24.00 -4.51 5.05
CA ALA A 102 -25.09 -5.43 5.37
C ALA A 102 -25.87 -5.90 4.14
N SER A 103 -25.96 -5.05 3.10
CA SER A 103 -26.71 -5.40 1.87
C SER A 103 -26.01 -6.46 1.01
N LEU A 104 -24.69 -6.53 1.08
CA LEU A 104 -23.87 -7.47 0.32
C LEU A 104 -23.30 -8.59 1.18
N GLU A 105 -23.54 -8.54 2.48
CA GLU A 105 -22.92 -9.44 3.48
C GLU A 105 -21.40 -9.49 3.32
N GLU A 106 -20.79 -8.32 3.12
CA GLU A 106 -19.38 -8.17 2.87
C GLU A 106 -18.69 -7.35 3.95
N LEU A 107 -17.55 -7.84 4.39
CA LEU A 107 -16.60 -7.09 5.17
C LEU A 107 -15.68 -6.34 4.23
N GLN A 108 -15.66 -5.02 4.31
CA GLN A 108 -14.89 -4.14 3.44
C GLN A 108 -13.75 -3.50 4.20
N LEU A 109 -12.52 -3.71 3.74
CA LEU A 109 -11.31 -3.12 4.29
C LEU A 109 -10.72 -2.12 3.30
N TYR A 110 -10.47 -0.91 3.76
CA TYR A 110 -9.92 0.17 2.95
C TYR A 110 -8.59 0.63 3.53
N SER A 111 -7.54 0.61 2.71
CA SER A 111 -6.27 1.23 3.03
C SER A 111 -6.28 2.71 2.67
N PHE A 112 -5.69 3.57 3.51
CA PHE A 112 -5.46 4.97 3.13
C PHE A 112 -4.44 5.14 1.97
N LYS A 113 -3.80 4.06 1.56
CA LYS A 113 -2.98 4.02 0.33
C LYS A 113 -3.80 3.78 -0.95
N GLY A 114 -5.14 3.60 -0.83
CA GLY A 114 -6.06 3.45 -1.95
C GLY A 114 -6.43 2.01 -2.30
N TYR A 115 -5.99 1.02 -1.54
CA TYR A 115 -6.41 -0.38 -1.72
C TYR A 115 -7.74 -0.64 -1.02
N SER A 116 -8.61 -1.45 -1.64
CA SER A 116 -9.85 -1.95 -1.06
C SER A 116 -9.93 -3.47 -1.22
N TYR A 117 -10.43 -4.13 -0.17
CA TYR A 117 -10.59 -5.58 -0.11
C TYR A 117 -11.96 -5.91 0.42
N ASN A 118 -12.66 -6.82 -0.27
CA ASN A 118 -13.98 -7.27 0.11
C ASN A 118 -13.91 -8.75 0.47
N TYR A 119 -14.44 -9.11 1.62
CA TYR A 119 -14.52 -10.48 2.12
C TYR A 119 -15.97 -10.83 2.32
N THR A 120 -16.49 -11.76 1.51
CA THR A 120 -17.85 -12.25 1.65
C THR A 120 -17.98 -13.09 2.91
N LEU A 121 -18.99 -12.82 3.71
CA LEU A 121 -19.36 -13.65 4.86
C LEU A 121 -20.22 -14.83 4.36
N SER A 122 -19.58 -15.76 3.69
CA SER A 122 -20.26 -16.92 3.11
C SER A 122 -20.93 -17.77 4.19
N GLY A 123 -22.21 -18.06 4.04
CA GLY A 123 -23.00 -18.88 4.97
C GLY A 123 -23.77 -18.08 6.01
N THR A 124 -23.75 -16.75 5.93
CA THR A 124 -24.77 -15.93 6.60
C THR A 124 -26.07 -16.20 5.86
N SER A 125 -26.93 -17.02 6.45
CA SER A 125 -28.27 -17.18 5.91
C SER A 125 -29.03 -15.86 6.13
N ALA A 126 -30.09 -15.64 5.34
CA ALA A 126 -31.03 -14.53 5.53
C ALA A 126 -31.66 -14.48 6.96
N GLU A 127 -31.30 -15.41 7.82
CA GLU A 127 -31.79 -15.55 9.20
C GLU A 127 -30.96 -14.79 10.25
N VAL A 128 -29.76 -14.30 9.90
CA VAL A 128 -28.87 -13.60 10.86
C VAL A 128 -28.49 -12.22 10.34
N ASN A 129 -28.86 -11.21 11.09
CA ASN A 129 -28.42 -9.83 10.84
C ASN A 129 -27.06 -9.61 11.45
N VAL A 130 -26.08 -9.26 10.62
CA VAL A 130 -24.74 -8.90 11.07
C VAL A 130 -24.62 -7.40 11.07
N SER A 131 -24.29 -6.80 12.20
CA SER A 131 -24.00 -5.39 12.29
C SER A 131 -22.59 -5.16 12.83
N VAL A 132 -21.80 -4.45 12.05
CA VAL A 132 -20.46 -3.98 12.41
C VAL A 132 -20.46 -2.47 12.19
N GLY A 133 -20.12 -1.70 13.20
CA GLY A 133 -19.96 -0.26 13.03
C GLY A 133 -18.72 0.05 12.16
N THR A 134 -18.76 1.15 11.44
CA THR A 134 -17.57 1.66 10.76
C THR A 134 -16.46 1.92 11.76
N ILE A 135 -15.32 1.28 11.57
CA ILE A 135 -14.16 1.41 12.44
C ILE A 135 -12.99 1.94 11.64
N THR A 136 -12.49 3.08 12.05
CA THR A 136 -11.25 3.63 11.50
C THR A 136 -10.13 3.37 12.50
N ALA A 137 -9.16 2.56 12.10
CA ALA A 137 -7.99 2.29 12.92
C ALA A 137 -6.97 3.42 12.74
N TYR A 138 -6.92 4.30 13.73
CA TYR A 138 -5.86 5.30 13.88
C TYR A 138 -4.97 4.85 15.03
N GLY A 139 -3.67 4.93 14.88
CA GLY A 139 -2.62 4.69 15.89
C GLY A 139 -3.07 4.51 17.34
N GLY A 140 -3.51 3.34 17.71
CA GLY A 140 -4.03 2.95 19.01
C GLY A 140 -4.65 1.55 18.94
N THR A 141 -5.01 0.96 20.07
CA THR A 141 -5.70 -0.34 20.08
C THR A 141 -7.14 -0.13 19.59
N SER A 142 -7.40 -0.40 18.34
CA SER A 142 -8.77 -0.39 17.82
C SER A 142 -9.42 -1.74 18.07
N LYS A 143 -10.65 -1.70 18.55
CA LYS A 143 -11.47 -2.90 18.76
C LYS A 143 -12.67 -2.85 17.83
N ALA A 144 -12.86 -3.93 17.07
CA ALA A 144 -14.09 -4.14 16.33
C ALA A 144 -15.11 -4.82 17.24
N LYS A 145 -16.26 -4.20 17.40
CA LYS A 145 -17.40 -4.81 18.07
C LYS A 145 -18.37 -5.31 17.01
N ILE A 146 -18.54 -6.61 16.94
CA ILE A 146 -19.41 -7.27 15.98
C ILE A 146 -20.61 -7.81 16.73
N LYS A 147 -21.79 -7.38 16.32
CA LYS A 147 -23.08 -7.84 16.87
C LYS A 147 -23.80 -8.67 15.83
N LEU A 148 -24.21 -9.85 16.23
CA LEU A 148 -25.00 -10.81 15.44
C LEU A 148 -26.36 -10.97 16.10
N GLU A 149 -27.42 -10.84 15.33
CA GLU A 149 -28.80 -10.93 15.80
C GLU A 149 -29.59 -11.81 14.82
N ARG A 150 -30.29 -12.79 15.35
CA ARG A 150 -31.13 -13.64 14.51
C ARG A 150 -32.40 -12.90 14.17
N LEU A 151 -32.76 -12.93 12.88
CA LEU A 151 -34.03 -12.40 12.37
C LEU A 151 -35.10 -13.50 12.62
N ILE A 152 -36.14 -13.16 13.33
CA ILE A 152 -37.29 -14.04 13.59
C ILE A 152 -38.25 -14.02 12.39
#